data_81a7ed9ef958a0ef1bff1d26cbe994e8
#
_entry.id   81a7ed9ef958a0ef1bff1d26cbe994e8
#
_cell.length_a   1.000
_cell.length_b   1.000
_cell.length_c   1.000
_cell.angle_alpha   90.00
_cell.angle_beta   90.00
_cell.angle_gamma   90.00
#
_symmetry.space_group_name_H-M   'P 1'
#
loop_
_entity.id
_entity.type
_entity.pdbx_description
1 polymer ?
#
loop_
_entity_poly.entity_id
_entity_poly.type
_entity_poly.pdbx_seq_one_letter_code
_entity_poly.pdbx_strand_id
1 'polypeptide(L)'
;MAPSSNVEAEQKFDAEASTPLPALDAIDGIGRVGEPASHSLEAIYFDTRHLALASRGITLRRRTGGPDAGWHLKLPHSAGKRTEIQEPLGNADTVPVELMDRVLAYTRGHAVAAVANLATERTSYPLYGNDGHHLADFVDDYVRAKAMLGEPRELEWREWEVELAPDEADDDTLLSTLTQQLSDAGAKSSERTSKLATALGDSWPPSKRTGREEPSGNGPAVFPVLKYLDEQVADLLLQDSHVRLARDDSVHQMRSQIRRIRAVLHGFSALFEPEPVKDLEKELKSLAKTLGRYRDVEVLHERLKSSLDELPGKLVLGQLHKELEERMALRADTAMSAVRNRLNSPRYFKLLDDLEAFIDAPPTTSKGDAAAKETTAKLVNKAGKRLRKRHDEAVGAAVGPQRDKAFHEVRKAAKKLRFAAAAVEDIHGKRAVKLEEAAHRVQSILGDHQDSVMARAELLKLGAAPGVSNGAFTYGVIHAMESTAADATQQEYLRKGKKARKLRLKK
;
A
#
# COMPACT_ATOMS: atom_id res chain seq x y z
N MET A 1 -9.52 -6.68 23.41
CA MET A 1 -10.42 -6.64 22.23
C MET A 1 -9.54 -6.44 21.01
N ALA A 2 -9.91 -6.98 19.85
CA ALA A 2 -9.22 -6.64 18.61
C ALA A 2 -9.50 -5.16 18.28
N PRO A 3 -8.55 -4.43 17.64
CA PRO A 3 -8.77 -3.05 17.23
C PRO A 3 -9.97 -2.98 16.28
N SER A 4 -10.87 -2.01 16.51
CA SER A 4 -11.93 -1.71 15.55
C SER A 4 -11.33 -0.87 14.41
N SER A 5 -11.82 -1.07 13.18
CA SER A 5 -11.36 -0.30 12.02
C SER A 5 -12.56 0.05 11.17
N ASN A 6 -12.83 1.35 11.00
CA ASN A 6 -13.95 1.88 10.24
C ASN A 6 -13.42 2.87 9.19
N VAL A 7 -14.16 3.01 8.09
CA VAL A 7 -13.98 4.10 7.14
C VAL A 7 -14.88 5.24 7.56
N GLU A 8 -14.31 6.44 7.70
CA GLU A 8 -15.05 7.67 8.01
C GLU A 8 -15.16 8.54 6.76
N ALA A 9 -16.35 9.06 6.53
CA ALA A 9 -16.64 10.10 5.55
C ALA A 9 -17.23 11.30 6.30
N GLU A 10 -16.48 12.41 6.35
CA GLU A 10 -16.84 13.61 7.10
C GLU A 10 -16.67 14.87 6.27
N GLN A 11 -17.51 15.88 6.53
CA GLN A 11 -17.35 17.24 6.03
C GLN A 11 -17.35 18.22 7.20
N LYS A 12 -16.43 19.20 7.15
CA LYS A 12 -16.26 20.23 8.19
C LYS A 12 -16.70 21.59 7.71
N PHE A 13 -17.23 22.39 8.65
CA PHE A 13 -17.66 23.76 8.41
C PHE A 13 -17.11 24.66 9.51
N ASP A 14 -16.67 25.86 9.12
CA ASP A 14 -16.31 26.91 10.07
C ASP A 14 -17.59 27.56 10.62
N ALA A 15 -17.69 27.71 11.95
CA ALA A 15 -18.81 28.35 12.62
C ALA A 15 -18.29 29.44 13.55
N GLU A 16 -18.94 30.62 13.57
CA GLU A 16 -18.70 31.65 14.56
C GLU A 16 -19.44 31.31 15.88
N ALA A 17 -18.99 31.83 17.00
CA ALA A 17 -19.61 31.56 18.30
C ALA A 17 -21.10 31.94 18.32
N SER A 18 -21.49 32.98 17.57
CA SER A 18 -22.85 33.49 17.47
C SER A 18 -23.70 32.84 16.36
N THR A 19 -23.12 31.99 15.52
CA THR A 19 -23.86 31.38 14.39
C THR A 19 -24.95 30.45 14.95
N PRO A 20 -26.24 30.65 14.62
CA PRO A 20 -27.29 29.75 15.06
C PRO A 20 -27.10 28.36 14.41
N LEU A 21 -27.55 27.31 15.08
CA LEU A 21 -27.62 25.97 14.50
C LEU A 21 -28.52 25.99 13.25
N PRO A 22 -28.16 25.31 12.17
CA PRO A 22 -29.03 25.16 11.02
C PRO A 22 -30.30 24.37 11.40
N ALA A 23 -31.38 24.57 10.65
CA ALA A 23 -32.61 23.81 10.81
C ALA A 23 -32.41 22.39 10.23
N LEU A 24 -31.86 21.49 11.04
CA LEU A 24 -31.49 20.12 10.62
C LEU A 24 -32.70 19.28 10.16
N ASP A 25 -33.87 19.58 10.68
CA ASP A 25 -35.14 18.95 10.30
C ASP A 25 -35.72 19.45 8.96
N ALA A 26 -35.18 20.56 8.45
CA ALA A 26 -35.54 21.09 7.14
C ALA A 26 -34.67 20.54 5.98
N ILE A 27 -33.69 19.69 6.30
CA ILE A 27 -32.78 19.11 5.31
C ILE A 27 -33.49 17.97 4.54
N ASP A 28 -33.50 18.05 3.22
CA ASP A 28 -34.12 17.02 2.38
C ASP A 28 -33.51 15.64 2.63
N GLY A 29 -34.34 14.63 2.85
CA GLY A 29 -33.92 13.26 3.16
C GLY A 29 -33.80 13.01 4.65
N ILE A 30 -33.81 14.01 5.52
CA ILE A 30 -33.85 13.85 6.97
C ILE A 30 -35.30 13.77 7.42
N GLY A 31 -35.71 12.60 7.89
CA GLY A 31 -37.06 12.36 8.42
C GLY A 31 -37.18 12.73 9.90
N ARG A 32 -36.08 12.68 10.65
CA ARG A 32 -36.07 12.97 12.09
C ARG A 32 -34.64 13.33 12.56
N VAL A 33 -34.55 14.35 13.40
CA VAL A 33 -33.37 14.63 14.21
C VAL A 33 -33.52 13.96 15.58
N GLY A 34 -32.51 13.21 16.00
CA GLY A 34 -32.51 12.54 17.31
C GLY A 34 -32.29 13.51 18.45
N GLU A 35 -32.42 12.99 19.69
CA GLU A 35 -32.10 13.77 20.90
C GLU A 35 -30.61 14.13 20.93
N PRO A 36 -30.25 15.40 21.17
CA PRO A 36 -28.86 15.81 21.24
C PRO A 36 -28.14 15.17 22.44
N ALA A 37 -26.88 14.76 22.21
CA ALA A 37 -26.00 14.24 23.23
C ALA A 37 -24.77 15.14 23.41
N SER A 38 -24.54 15.66 24.61
CA SER A 38 -23.39 16.53 24.90
C SER A 38 -22.30 15.79 25.66
N HIS A 39 -21.04 16.00 25.27
CA HIS A 39 -19.86 15.37 25.86
C HIS A 39 -18.73 16.38 26.00
N SER A 40 -17.99 16.32 27.14
CA SER A 40 -16.71 16.99 27.30
C SER A 40 -15.60 16.02 26.96
N LEU A 41 -14.80 16.36 25.97
CA LEU A 41 -13.75 15.50 25.40
C LEU A 41 -12.37 16.13 25.62
N GLU A 42 -11.41 15.34 26.08
CA GLU A 42 -10.01 15.74 26.16
C GLU A 42 -9.19 14.87 25.21
N ALA A 43 -8.43 15.48 24.29
CA ALA A 43 -7.64 14.77 23.30
C ALA A 43 -6.19 15.26 23.27
N ILE A 44 -5.25 14.35 23.47
CA ILE A 44 -3.81 14.61 23.30
C ILE A 44 -3.39 14.02 21.96
N TYR A 45 -2.81 14.85 21.10
CA TYR A 45 -2.28 14.43 19.79
C TYR A 45 -0.79 14.16 19.89
N PHE A 46 -0.36 13.10 19.19
CA PHE A 46 1.01 12.61 19.18
C PHE A 46 1.59 12.62 17.78
N ASP A 47 2.82 13.10 17.64
CA ASP A 47 3.60 13.05 16.40
C ASP A 47 5.10 13.07 16.73
N THR A 48 5.95 12.94 15.73
CA THR A 48 7.38 13.21 15.85
C THR A 48 7.63 14.73 15.95
N ARG A 49 8.82 15.10 16.42
CA ARG A 49 9.23 16.52 16.49
C ARG A 49 9.10 17.26 15.14
N HIS A 50 9.20 16.54 14.02
CA HIS A 50 9.12 17.11 12.68
C HIS A 50 7.76 16.90 12.01
N LEU A 51 6.74 16.53 12.77
CA LEU A 51 5.37 16.32 12.30
C LEU A 51 5.29 15.33 11.12
N ALA A 52 6.01 14.20 11.25
CA ALA A 52 6.09 13.20 10.19
C ALA A 52 4.74 12.55 9.86
N LEU A 53 3.83 12.43 10.82
CA LEU A 53 2.47 11.92 10.61
C LEU A 53 1.60 12.99 9.97
N ALA A 54 1.57 14.20 10.55
CA ALA A 54 0.78 15.33 10.07
C ALA A 54 1.10 15.69 8.61
N SER A 55 2.39 15.67 8.21
CA SER A 55 2.82 15.92 6.83
C SER A 55 2.22 14.95 5.79
N ARG A 56 1.64 13.83 6.25
CA ARG A 56 0.99 12.80 5.43
C ARG A 56 -0.51 12.69 5.68
N GLY A 57 -1.09 13.65 6.43
CA GLY A 57 -2.50 13.63 6.79
C GLY A 57 -2.87 12.53 7.79
N ILE A 58 -1.89 11.98 8.51
CA ILE A 58 -2.09 10.97 9.56
C ILE A 58 -2.22 11.68 10.90
N THR A 59 -3.21 11.29 11.72
CA THR A 59 -3.35 11.78 13.08
C THR A 59 -3.39 10.62 14.07
N LEU A 60 -2.64 10.77 15.16
CA LEU A 60 -2.61 9.83 16.28
C LEU A 60 -2.98 10.60 17.54
N ARG A 61 -4.06 10.19 18.21
CA ARG A 61 -4.51 10.85 19.43
C ARG A 61 -4.96 9.85 20.50
N ARG A 62 -4.88 10.28 21.74
CA ARG A 62 -5.56 9.64 22.87
C ARG A 62 -6.68 10.55 23.33
N ARG A 63 -7.93 10.06 23.38
CA ARG A 63 -9.11 10.82 23.76
C ARG A 63 -9.75 10.21 25.01
N THR A 64 -10.11 11.06 25.96
CA THR A 64 -10.92 10.73 27.13
C THR A 64 -12.23 11.50 27.07
N GLY A 65 -13.23 11.06 27.81
CA GLY A 65 -14.59 11.56 27.70
C GLY A 65 -15.35 10.99 26.49
N GLY A 66 -16.67 10.98 26.56
CA GLY A 66 -17.52 10.45 25.51
C GLY A 66 -17.53 8.91 25.41
N PRO A 67 -18.37 8.38 24.51
CA PRO A 67 -18.58 6.93 24.35
C PRO A 67 -17.40 6.22 23.67
N ASP A 68 -16.58 6.92 22.91
CA ASP A 68 -15.45 6.43 22.13
C ASP A 68 -14.08 6.78 22.77
N ALA A 69 -14.02 6.85 24.09
CA ALA A 69 -12.75 7.08 24.80
C ALA A 69 -11.72 6.00 24.46
N GLY A 70 -10.53 6.41 23.97
CA GLY A 70 -9.49 5.49 23.51
C GLY A 70 -8.35 6.17 22.77
N TRP A 71 -7.50 5.35 22.18
CA TRP A 71 -6.52 5.75 21.20
C TRP A 71 -7.11 5.70 19.81
N HIS A 72 -6.85 6.71 19.00
CA HIS A 72 -7.37 6.85 17.64
C HIS A 72 -6.23 7.13 16.68
N LEU A 73 -6.12 6.31 15.65
CA LEU A 73 -5.21 6.51 14.52
C LEU A 73 -6.04 6.68 13.25
N LYS A 74 -6.00 7.87 12.65
CA LYS A 74 -6.64 8.13 11.35
C LYS A 74 -5.59 8.14 10.25
N LEU A 75 -5.77 7.26 9.27
CA LEU A 75 -4.93 7.12 8.08
C LEU A 75 -5.68 7.60 6.85
N PRO A 76 -5.04 8.29 5.89
CA PRO A 76 -5.64 8.60 4.59
C PRO A 76 -6.10 7.31 3.89
N HIS A 77 -7.32 7.32 3.33
CA HIS A 77 -7.87 6.16 2.61
C HIS A 77 -8.02 6.47 1.11
N SER A 78 -9.03 7.23 0.74
CA SER A 78 -9.31 7.71 -0.62
C SER A 78 -9.76 9.16 -0.55
N ALA A 79 -10.06 9.80 -1.68
CA ALA A 79 -10.44 11.22 -1.72
C ALA A 79 -11.48 11.57 -0.64
N GLY A 80 -11.08 12.35 0.37
CA GLY A 80 -11.95 12.81 1.46
C GLY A 80 -12.26 11.78 2.57
N LYS A 81 -11.87 10.50 2.41
CA LYS A 81 -12.13 9.44 3.41
C LYS A 81 -10.88 9.10 4.20
N ARG A 82 -11.07 8.62 5.43
CA ARG A 82 -10.01 8.15 6.33
C ARG A 82 -10.36 6.80 6.92
N THR A 83 -9.34 5.97 7.13
CA THR A 83 -9.48 4.77 7.94
C THR A 83 -9.16 5.13 9.38
N GLU A 84 -10.13 5.05 10.29
CA GLU A 84 -9.91 5.16 11.72
C GLU A 84 -9.69 3.78 12.34
N ILE A 85 -8.68 3.71 13.20
CA ILE A 85 -8.33 2.53 13.98
C ILE A 85 -8.35 2.95 15.44
N GLN A 86 -9.12 2.22 16.25
CA GLN A 86 -9.31 2.51 17.65
C GLN A 86 -8.73 1.40 18.53
N GLU A 87 -8.10 1.83 19.63
CA GLU A 87 -7.59 0.97 20.70
C GLU A 87 -8.07 1.51 22.05
N PRO A 88 -8.27 0.64 23.05
CA PRO A 88 -8.67 1.07 24.39
C PRO A 88 -7.67 2.07 25.01
N LEU A 89 -8.14 2.85 25.98
CA LEU A 89 -7.35 3.90 26.67
C LEU A 89 -5.99 3.44 27.18
N GLY A 90 -5.87 2.23 27.70
CA GLY A 90 -4.63 1.66 28.20
C GLY A 90 -3.83 2.60 29.09
N ASN A 91 -2.50 2.53 29.00
CA ASN A 91 -1.59 3.45 29.69
C ASN A 91 -1.59 4.83 28.99
N ALA A 92 -1.67 5.91 29.76
CA ALA A 92 -1.72 7.27 29.24
C ALA A 92 -0.42 7.71 28.52
N ASP A 93 0.72 7.20 29.00
CA ASP A 93 2.04 7.66 28.58
C ASP A 93 2.66 6.80 27.47
N THR A 94 1.94 5.77 27.02
CA THR A 94 2.49 4.80 26.05
C THR A 94 1.50 4.52 24.93
N VAL A 95 1.86 4.91 23.72
CA VAL A 95 1.08 4.54 22.52
C VAL A 95 1.05 3.02 22.37
N PRO A 96 -0.13 2.41 22.13
CA PRO A 96 -0.24 0.97 21.88
C PRO A 96 0.68 0.50 20.76
N VAL A 97 1.30 -0.68 20.95
CA VAL A 97 2.27 -1.25 19.98
C VAL A 97 1.64 -1.45 18.61
N GLU A 98 0.39 -1.88 18.57
CA GLU A 98 -0.37 -2.07 17.34
C GLU A 98 -0.51 -0.79 16.53
N LEU A 99 -0.71 0.36 17.19
CA LEU A 99 -0.77 1.66 16.52
C LEU A 99 0.62 2.14 16.11
N MET A 100 1.63 1.93 16.97
CA MET A 100 3.02 2.26 16.62
C MET A 100 3.53 1.46 15.43
N ASP A 101 3.23 0.17 15.35
CA ASP A 101 3.60 -0.67 14.21
C ASP A 101 3.01 -0.16 12.88
N ARG A 102 1.82 0.46 12.94
CA ARG A 102 1.18 1.06 11.75
C ARG A 102 1.89 2.32 11.26
N VAL A 103 2.53 3.05 12.15
CA VAL A 103 3.13 4.35 11.82
C VAL A 103 4.66 4.36 11.82
N LEU A 104 5.31 3.25 12.19
CA LEU A 104 6.76 3.19 12.37
C LEU A 104 7.54 3.52 11.08
N ALA A 105 7.04 3.09 9.92
CA ALA A 105 7.63 3.45 8.62
C ALA A 105 7.50 4.95 8.34
N TYR A 106 6.42 5.59 8.75
CA TYR A 106 6.19 7.04 8.58
C TYR A 106 7.06 7.86 9.53
N THR A 107 7.18 7.43 10.78
CA THR A 107 8.02 8.10 11.80
C THR A 107 9.51 7.83 11.63
N ARG A 108 9.90 6.87 10.77
CA ARG A 108 11.31 6.43 10.58
C ARG A 108 11.94 5.93 11.89
N GLY A 109 11.12 5.42 12.81
CA GLY A 109 11.57 5.00 14.14
C GLY A 109 11.85 6.14 15.10
N HIS A 110 11.58 7.40 14.72
CA HIS A 110 11.63 8.51 15.67
C HIS A 110 10.52 8.40 16.70
N ALA A 111 10.85 8.79 17.93
CA ALA A 111 9.88 8.82 19.01
C ALA A 111 8.74 9.81 18.71
N VAL A 112 7.51 9.40 19.02
CA VAL A 112 6.35 10.28 19.04
C VAL A 112 6.16 10.85 20.43
N ALA A 113 5.74 12.11 20.50
CA ALA A 113 5.45 12.83 21.75
C ALA A 113 4.19 13.67 21.57
N ALA A 114 3.63 14.17 22.67
CA ALA A 114 2.51 15.08 22.63
C ALA A 114 2.88 16.36 21.87
N VAL A 115 2.06 16.74 20.87
CA VAL A 115 2.26 17.93 20.03
C VAL A 115 1.15 18.96 20.17
N ALA A 116 -0.04 18.53 20.63
CA ALA A 116 -1.15 19.41 20.98
C ALA A 116 -2.09 18.74 21.99
N ASN A 117 -2.74 19.55 22.82
CA ASN A 117 -3.84 19.15 23.69
C ASN A 117 -5.09 19.95 23.31
N LEU A 118 -6.23 19.25 23.15
CA LEU A 118 -7.51 19.81 22.75
C LEU A 118 -8.59 19.40 23.76
N ALA A 119 -9.29 20.40 24.30
CA ALA A 119 -10.53 20.22 25.04
C ALA A 119 -11.70 20.60 24.13
N THR A 120 -12.69 19.74 23.99
CA THR A 120 -13.84 19.94 23.09
C THR A 120 -15.14 19.71 23.84
N GLU A 121 -16.00 20.73 23.86
CA GLU A 121 -17.41 20.58 24.26
C GLU A 121 -18.19 20.23 22.98
N ARG A 122 -18.59 18.97 22.87
CA ARG A 122 -19.26 18.40 21.70
C ARG A 122 -20.73 18.20 21.95
N THR A 123 -21.58 18.67 21.03
CA THR A 123 -23.00 18.29 20.98
C THR A 123 -23.28 17.60 19.64
N SER A 124 -23.69 16.33 19.70
CA SER A 124 -24.02 15.51 18.51
C SER A 124 -25.52 15.42 18.33
N TYR A 125 -25.99 15.56 17.10
CA TYR A 125 -27.39 15.45 16.66
C TYR A 125 -27.50 14.31 15.65
N PRO A 126 -28.00 13.11 16.06
CA PRO A 126 -28.19 12.01 15.11
C PRO A 126 -29.25 12.33 14.06
N LEU A 127 -28.94 12.11 12.80
CA LEU A 127 -29.83 12.37 11.65
C LEU A 127 -30.34 11.03 11.10
N TYR A 128 -31.66 10.90 11.04
CA TYR A 128 -32.33 9.67 10.56
C TYR A 128 -33.11 9.96 9.29
N GLY A 129 -33.14 8.99 8.38
CA GLY A 129 -33.99 9.01 7.19
C GLY A 129 -35.46 8.84 7.51
N ASN A 130 -36.32 8.98 6.50
CA ASN A 130 -37.76 8.79 6.62
C ASN A 130 -38.18 7.35 7.02
N ASP A 131 -37.29 6.40 6.78
CA ASP A 131 -37.44 4.99 7.17
C ASP A 131 -36.91 4.70 8.59
N GLY A 132 -36.34 5.71 9.27
CA GLY A 132 -35.75 5.61 10.60
C GLY A 132 -34.33 5.07 10.62
N HIS A 133 -33.69 4.86 9.44
CA HIS A 133 -32.28 4.47 9.36
C HIS A 133 -31.37 5.63 9.78
N HIS A 134 -30.29 5.36 10.53
CA HIS A 134 -29.31 6.36 10.94
C HIS A 134 -28.40 6.69 9.75
N LEU A 135 -28.46 7.93 9.26
CA LEU A 135 -27.75 8.38 8.07
C LEU A 135 -26.41 9.06 8.39
N ALA A 136 -26.44 9.94 9.39
CA ALA A 136 -25.28 10.76 9.74
C ALA A 136 -25.43 11.34 11.16
N ASP A 137 -24.34 11.86 11.69
CA ASP A 137 -24.33 12.73 12.86
C ASP A 137 -23.94 14.16 12.44
N PHE A 138 -24.76 15.14 12.79
CA PHE A 138 -24.34 16.54 12.79
C PHE A 138 -23.72 16.86 14.14
N VAL A 139 -22.54 17.48 14.15
CA VAL A 139 -21.77 17.72 15.35
C VAL A 139 -21.45 19.20 15.46
N ASP A 140 -21.67 19.78 16.66
CA ASP A 140 -21.31 21.14 17.03
C ASP A 140 -20.23 21.08 18.10
N ASP A 141 -19.01 21.53 17.75
CA ASP A 141 -17.82 21.45 18.58
C ASP A 141 -17.31 22.85 18.97
N TYR A 142 -17.24 23.10 20.26
CA TYR A 142 -16.47 24.21 20.82
C TYR A 142 -15.12 23.70 21.27
N VAL A 143 -14.05 24.14 20.61
CA VAL A 143 -12.71 23.59 20.80
C VAL A 143 -11.79 24.63 21.43
N ARG A 144 -11.08 24.22 22.49
CA ARG A 144 -9.90 24.91 23.03
C ARG A 144 -8.68 24.05 22.78
N ALA A 145 -7.67 24.64 22.17
CA ALA A 145 -6.46 23.92 21.81
C ALA A 145 -5.23 24.61 22.36
N LYS A 146 -4.26 23.79 22.80
CA LYS A 146 -2.93 24.22 23.20
C LYS A 146 -1.90 23.49 22.34
N ALA A 147 -1.22 24.22 21.45
CA ALA A 147 -0.07 23.69 20.72
C ALA A 147 1.12 23.56 21.67
N MET A 148 1.85 22.43 21.53
CA MET A 148 3.01 22.09 22.38
C MET A 148 4.33 22.10 21.59
N LEU A 149 4.27 22.36 20.26
CA LEU A 149 5.43 22.53 19.42
C LEU A 149 5.64 24.01 19.07
N GLY A 150 6.87 24.47 19.10
CA GLY A 150 7.21 25.87 18.87
C GLY A 150 6.87 26.76 20.05
N GLU A 151 6.40 28.00 19.79
CA GLU A 151 5.90 28.85 20.85
C GLU A 151 4.51 28.35 21.28
N PRO A 152 4.27 28.22 22.62
CA PRO A 152 2.96 27.79 23.11
C PRO A 152 1.87 28.73 22.63
N ARG A 153 0.88 28.19 21.92
CA ARG A 153 -0.25 28.93 21.37
C ARG A 153 -1.54 28.31 21.88
N GLU A 154 -2.39 29.13 22.46
CA GLU A 154 -3.74 28.75 22.85
C GLU A 154 -4.74 29.35 21.86
N LEU A 155 -5.71 28.57 21.44
CA LEU A 155 -6.73 28.93 20.46
C LEU A 155 -8.07 28.40 20.90
N GLU A 156 -9.13 29.17 20.60
CA GLU A 156 -10.52 28.75 20.77
C GLU A 156 -11.25 28.97 19.45
N TRP A 157 -12.07 27.99 19.04
CA TRP A 157 -12.93 28.11 17.87
C TRP A 157 -14.16 27.22 18.00
N ARG A 158 -15.14 27.44 17.17
CA ARG A 158 -16.30 26.59 16.98
C ARG A 158 -16.27 26.03 15.56
N GLU A 159 -16.59 24.77 15.41
CA GLU A 159 -16.73 24.14 14.09
C GLU A 159 -17.90 23.17 14.10
N TRP A 160 -18.48 22.96 12.94
CA TRP A 160 -19.47 21.90 12.71
C TRP A 160 -18.87 20.80 11.87
N GLU A 161 -19.33 19.58 12.10
CA GLU A 161 -18.98 18.41 11.31
C GLU A 161 -20.26 17.67 10.92
N VAL A 162 -20.28 17.10 9.72
CA VAL A 162 -21.24 16.05 9.33
C VAL A 162 -20.43 14.81 9.10
N GLU A 163 -20.74 13.76 9.84
CA GLU A 163 -20.08 12.46 9.77
C GLU A 163 -21.11 11.42 9.37
N LEU A 164 -20.91 10.72 8.24
CA LEU A 164 -21.81 9.66 7.81
C LEU A 164 -21.77 8.48 8.78
N ALA A 165 -22.92 7.84 8.98
CA ALA A 165 -22.99 6.59 9.71
C ALA A 165 -22.07 5.54 9.05
N PRO A 166 -21.49 4.59 9.81
CA PRO A 166 -20.53 3.62 9.25
C PRO A 166 -21.05 2.83 8.05
N ASP A 167 -22.35 2.51 8.04
CA ASP A 167 -22.99 1.78 6.94
C ASP A 167 -23.23 2.65 5.70
N GLU A 168 -23.17 3.98 5.85
CA GLU A 168 -23.33 4.98 4.79
C GLU A 168 -21.99 5.62 4.36
N ALA A 169 -20.87 5.22 4.92
CA ALA A 169 -19.55 5.83 4.68
C ALA A 169 -19.11 5.82 3.19
N ASP A 170 -19.72 5.00 2.36
CA ASP A 170 -19.49 4.94 0.92
C ASP A 170 -20.50 5.73 0.08
N ASP A 171 -21.51 6.36 0.70
CA ASP A 171 -22.48 7.20 -0.01
C ASP A 171 -21.99 8.63 -0.19
N ASP A 172 -21.16 8.84 -1.22
CA ASP A 172 -20.65 10.18 -1.60
C ASP A 172 -21.78 11.12 -2.01
N THR A 173 -22.95 10.61 -2.43
CA THR A 173 -24.12 11.42 -2.82
C THR A 173 -24.81 11.99 -1.58
N LEU A 174 -25.00 11.17 -0.54
CA LEU A 174 -25.57 11.63 0.72
C LEU A 174 -24.69 12.74 1.34
N LEU A 175 -23.37 12.50 1.46
CA LEU A 175 -22.44 13.50 2.02
C LEU A 175 -22.48 14.80 1.23
N SER A 176 -22.45 14.75 -0.11
CA SER A 176 -22.51 15.95 -0.95
C SER A 176 -23.83 16.69 -0.83
N THR A 177 -24.97 15.98 -0.70
CA THR A 177 -26.29 16.57 -0.49
C THR A 177 -26.36 17.31 0.85
N LEU A 178 -25.95 16.67 1.93
CA LEU A 178 -25.89 17.28 3.26
C LEU A 178 -24.95 18.51 3.27
N THR A 179 -23.78 18.39 2.63
CA THR A 179 -22.83 19.50 2.49
C THR A 179 -23.43 20.69 1.77
N GLN A 180 -24.12 20.47 0.65
CA GLN A 180 -24.73 21.53 -0.14
C GLN A 180 -25.83 22.24 0.64
N GLN A 181 -26.72 21.47 1.30
CA GLN A 181 -27.85 22.05 2.03
C GLN A 181 -27.40 22.84 3.27
N LEU A 182 -26.37 22.38 3.98
CA LEU A 182 -25.77 23.15 5.07
C LEU A 182 -25.09 24.42 4.56
N SER A 183 -24.46 24.36 3.39
CA SER A 183 -23.88 25.56 2.75
C SER A 183 -24.95 26.56 2.33
N ASP A 184 -26.08 26.07 1.81
CA ASP A 184 -27.22 26.92 1.44
C ASP A 184 -27.89 27.56 2.69
N ALA A 185 -27.83 26.89 3.83
CA ALA A 185 -28.23 27.41 5.14
C ALA A 185 -27.19 28.39 5.77
N GLY A 186 -26.08 28.66 5.06
CA GLY A 186 -25.08 29.65 5.47
C GLY A 186 -23.84 29.10 6.16
N ALA A 187 -23.69 27.76 6.26
CA ALA A 187 -22.45 27.13 6.76
C ALA A 187 -21.32 27.31 5.74
N LYS A 188 -20.14 27.68 6.19
CA LYS A 188 -18.96 27.83 5.33
C LYS A 188 -18.10 26.57 5.42
N SER A 189 -17.94 25.84 4.31
CA SER A 189 -17.02 24.71 4.28
C SER A 189 -15.63 25.10 4.76
N SER A 190 -15.09 24.34 5.69
CA SER A 190 -13.77 24.61 6.26
C SER A 190 -12.66 24.15 5.32
N GLU A 191 -11.66 24.99 5.11
CA GLU A 191 -10.42 24.60 4.40
C GLU A 191 -9.47 23.79 5.30
N ARG A 192 -9.76 23.69 6.59
CA ARG A 192 -8.92 23.04 7.60
C ARG A 192 -9.17 21.53 7.57
N THR A 193 -8.11 20.79 7.39
CA THR A 193 -8.18 19.33 7.21
C THR A 193 -8.44 18.55 8.51
N SER A 194 -8.15 19.15 9.69
CA SER A 194 -8.34 18.53 11.00
C SER A 194 -8.22 19.53 12.14
N LYS A 195 -8.81 19.20 13.31
CA LYS A 195 -8.62 19.98 14.56
C LYS A 195 -7.14 20.18 14.89
N LEU A 196 -6.29 19.17 14.67
CA LEU A 196 -4.85 19.29 14.85
C LEU A 196 -4.22 20.31 13.90
N ALA A 197 -4.64 20.35 12.62
CA ALA A 197 -4.15 21.36 11.69
C ALA A 197 -4.50 22.79 12.13
N THR A 198 -5.72 22.98 12.64
CA THR A 198 -6.14 24.27 13.24
C THR A 198 -5.28 24.63 14.44
N ALA A 199 -5.06 23.68 15.35
CA ALA A 199 -4.26 23.91 16.57
C ALA A 199 -2.80 24.28 16.27
N LEU A 200 -2.18 23.63 15.29
CA LEU A 200 -0.80 23.87 14.91
C LEU A 200 -0.61 25.12 14.01
N GLY A 201 -1.65 25.55 13.29
CA GLY A 201 -1.62 26.75 12.45
C GLY A 201 -0.42 26.80 11.51
N ASP A 202 0.40 27.86 11.61
CA ASP A 202 1.60 28.03 10.76
C ASP A 202 2.67 26.95 10.94
N SER A 203 2.60 26.18 12.04
CA SER A 203 3.47 25.02 12.28
C SER A 203 2.98 23.77 11.56
N TRP A 204 1.78 23.79 10.95
CA TRP A 204 1.28 22.66 10.16
C TRP A 204 2.19 22.44 8.94
N PRO A 205 2.74 21.24 8.75
CA PRO A 205 3.66 21.01 7.66
C PRO A 205 2.94 21.05 6.30
N PRO A 206 3.59 21.54 5.23
CA PRO A 206 3.03 21.42 3.89
C PRO A 206 2.81 19.95 3.55
N SER A 207 1.72 19.66 2.84
CA SER A 207 1.46 18.30 2.38
C SER A 207 2.57 17.83 1.44
N LYS A 208 3.19 16.70 1.71
CA LYS A 208 4.22 16.11 0.85
C LYS A 208 3.73 15.74 -0.56
N ARG A 209 2.41 15.73 -0.77
CA ARG A 209 1.79 15.24 -2.03
C ARG A 209 1.11 16.32 -2.87
N THR A 210 1.08 17.57 -2.43
CA THR A 210 0.45 18.66 -3.18
C THR A 210 1.47 19.42 -4.02
N GLY A 211 1.09 19.75 -5.25
CA GLY A 211 1.85 20.69 -6.10
C GLY A 211 2.64 20.07 -7.25
N ARG A 212 2.53 18.77 -7.53
CA ARG A 212 3.10 18.22 -8.76
C ARG A 212 2.18 18.45 -9.93
N GLU A 213 2.75 18.92 -11.04
CA GLU A 213 2.03 19.02 -12.30
C GLU A 213 1.58 17.65 -12.79
N GLU A 214 0.34 17.55 -13.26
CA GLU A 214 -0.15 16.33 -13.89
C GLU A 214 0.65 16.00 -15.15
N PRO A 215 1.01 14.71 -15.34
CA PRO A 215 1.78 14.30 -16.49
C PRO A 215 1.08 14.62 -17.81
N SER A 216 1.81 15.24 -18.74
CA SER A 216 1.30 15.52 -20.08
C SER A 216 2.25 15.03 -21.17
N GLY A 217 1.74 14.81 -22.38
CA GLY A 217 2.55 14.27 -23.48
C GLY A 217 3.72 15.16 -23.89
N ASN A 218 3.58 16.47 -23.73
CA ASN A 218 4.59 17.48 -24.06
C ASN A 218 5.41 17.92 -22.83
N GLY A 219 4.98 17.56 -21.61
CA GLY A 219 5.72 17.83 -20.39
C GLY A 219 6.96 16.95 -20.23
N PRO A 220 7.74 17.15 -19.16
CA PRO A 220 8.95 16.38 -18.90
C PRO A 220 8.70 14.86 -18.78
N ALA A 221 9.59 14.07 -19.38
CA ALA A 221 9.49 12.62 -19.40
C ALA A 221 9.62 11.96 -18.01
N VAL A 222 10.21 12.68 -17.03
CA VAL A 222 10.30 12.20 -15.65
C VAL A 222 8.96 12.23 -14.93
N PHE A 223 8.03 13.13 -15.25
CA PHE A 223 6.79 13.33 -14.48
C PHE A 223 5.91 12.08 -14.37
N PRO A 224 5.54 11.36 -15.45
CA PRO A 224 4.75 10.14 -15.32
C PRO A 224 5.49 9.05 -14.52
N VAL A 225 6.82 9.00 -14.63
CA VAL A 225 7.64 8.03 -13.91
C VAL A 225 7.69 8.35 -12.43
N LEU A 226 7.81 9.62 -12.05
CA LEU A 226 7.81 10.09 -10.66
C LEU A 226 6.45 9.91 -10.00
N LYS A 227 5.35 10.22 -10.70
CA LYS A 227 3.99 9.98 -10.21
C LYS A 227 3.80 8.50 -9.87
N TYR A 228 4.15 7.62 -10.81
CA TYR A 228 4.08 6.18 -10.56
C TYR A 228 4.96 5.72 -9.41
N LEU A 229 6.20 6.22 -9.29
CA LEU A 229 7.10 5.88 -8.17
C LEU A 229 6.54 6.35 -6.83
N ASP A 230 5.93 7.54 -6.78
CA ASP A 230 5.30 8.08 -5.58
C ASP A 230 4.16 7.19 -5.10
N GLU A 231 3.28 6.77 -6.00
CA GLU A 231 2.21 5.81 -5.72
C GLU A 231 2.77 4.48 -5.17
N GLN A 232 3.84 3.95 -5.81
CA GLN A 232 4.42 2.69 -5.34
C GLN A 232 5.15 2.83 -4.01
N VAL A 233 5.71 3.99 -3.68
CA VAL A 233 6.32 4.26 -2.36
C VAL A 233 5.23 4.43 -1.30
N ALA A 234 4.12 5.07 -1.62
CA ALA A 234 2.96 5.13 -0.73
C ALA A 234 2.42 3.74 -0.38
N ASP A 235 2.24 2.90 -1.41
CA ASP A 235 1.85 1.49 -1.23
C ASP A 235 2.88 0.72 -0.40
N LEU A 236 4.18 0.97 -0.62
CA LEU A 236 5.24 0.34 0.16
C LEU A 236 5.14 0.67 1.65
N LEU A 237 4.87 1.93 2.00
CA LEU A 237 4.67 2.39 3.38
C LEU A 237 3.42 1.75 4.01
N LEU A 238 2.33 1.63 3.25
CA LEU A 238 1.13 0.94 3.71
C LEU A 238 1.40 -0.55 3.96
N GLN A 239 2.11 -1.23 3.05
CA GLN A 239 2.44 -2.65 3.21
C GLN A 239 3.43 -2.91 4.34
N ASP A 240 4.27 -1.94 4.72
CA ASP A 240 5.13 -2.05 5.90
C ASP A 240 4.30 -2.33 7.16
N SER A 241 3.24 -1.55 7.39
CA SER A 241 2.34 -1.76 8.52
C SER A 241 1.68 -3.14 8.50
N HIS A 242 1.24 -3.61 7.34
CA HIS A 242 0.62 -4.93 7.19
C HIS A 242 1.61 -6.07 7.51
N VAL A 243 2.88 -5.94 7.11
CA VAL A 243 3.94 -6.92 7.44
C VAL A 243 4.22 -6.96 8.93
N ARG A 244 4.28 -5.79 9.61
CA ARG A 244 4.49 -5.74 11.07
C ARG A 244 3.37 -6.40 11.84
N LEU A 245 2.14 -6.21 11.40
CA LEU A 245 0.93 -6.81 11.96
C LEU A 245 0.70 -8.26 11.51
N ALA A 246 1.64 -8.85 10.79
CA ALA A 246 1.57 -10.22 10.27
C ALA A 246 0.27 -10.52 9.49
N ARG A 247 -0.23 -9.54 8.71
CA ARG A 247 -1.41 -9.74 7.87
C ARG A 247 -1.08 -10.69 6.72
N ASP A 248 -2.07 -11.48 6.32
CA ASP A 248 -1.94 -12.43 5.23
C ASP A 248 -1.46 -11.76 3.94
N ASP A 249 -0.62 -12.46 3.18
CA ASP A 249 -0.04 -12.03 1.91
C ASP A 249 0.75 -10.69 1.94
N SER A 250 0.92 -10.07 3.12
CA SER A 250 1.53 -8.74 3.26
C SER A 250 2.97 -8.69 2.75
N VAL A 251 3.78 -9.69 3.05
CA VAL A 251 5.16 -9.79 2.56
C VAL A 251 5.19 -9.91 1.03
N HIS A 252 4.24 -10.64 0.43
CA HIS A 252 4.11 -10.71 -1.03
C HIS A 252 3.79 -9.36 -1.64
N GLN A 253 2.84 -8.62 -1.07
CA GLN A 253 2.45 -7.30 -1.55
C GLN A 253 3.62 -6.31 -1.41
N MET A 254 4.26 -6.24 -0.26
CA MET A 254 5.45 -5.39 -0.06
C MET A 254 6.57 -5.71 -1.05
N ARG A 255 6.87 -6.99 -1.26
CA ARG A 255 7.85 -7.45 -2.25
C ARG A 255 7.43 -7.08 -3.68
N SER A 256 6.12 -7.04 -3.95
CA SER A 256 5.59 -6.62 -5.25
C SER A 256 5.86 -5.14 -5.51
N GLN A 257 5.63 -4.26 -4.54
CA GLN A 257 5.93 -2.83 -4.66
C GLN A 257 7.43 -2.59 -4.91
N ILE A 258 8.30 -3.21 -4.11
CA ILE A 258 9.75 -3.10 -4.32
C ILE A 258 10.17 -3.55 -5.73
N ARG A 259 9.53 -4.60 -6.26
CA ARG A 259 9.81 -5.07 -7.63
C ARG A 259 9.36 -4.07 -8.69
N ARG A 260 8.21 -3.38 -8.48
CA ARG A 260 7.70 -2.33 -9.36
C ARG A 260 8.63 -1.14 -9.36
N ILE A 261 8.97 -0.60 -8.18
CA ILE A 261 9.92 0.51 -8.02
C ILE A 261 11.25 0.20 -8.73
N ARG A 262 11.86 -0.96 -8.46
CA ARG A 262 13.13 -1.37 -9.09
C ARG A 262 13.04 -1.53 -10.61
N ALA A 263 11.93 -2.07 -11.11
CA ALA A 263 11.76 -2.26 -12.55
C ALA A 263 11.61 -0.94 -13.29
N VAL A 264 10.92 0.03 -12.67
CA VAL A 264 10.72 1.37 -13.22
C VAL A 264 12.03 2.18 -13.16
N LEU A 265 12.72 2.23 -12.02
CA LEU A 265 14.04 2.86 -11.91
C LEU A 265 15.03 2.32 -12.97
N HIS A 266 15.08 0.99 -13.15
CA HIS A 266 15.92 0.38 -14.17
C HIS A 266 15.46 0.68 -15.60
N GLY A 267 14.15 0.66 -15.85
CA GLY A 267 13.57 0.88 -17.19
C GLY A 267 13.77 2.30 -17.71
N PHE A 268 13.68 3.24 -16.79
CA PHE A 268 13.74 4.68 -17.04
C PHE A 268 15.05 5.33 -16.52
N SER A 269 16.07 4.53 -16.21
CA SER A 269 17.35 5.02 -15.68
C SER A 269 18.03 6.08 -16.54
N ALA A 270 17.74 6.14 -17.84
CA ALA A 270 18.26 7.15 -18.74
C ALA A 270 17.68 8.57 -18.52
N LEU A 271 16.61 8.69 -17.75
CA LEU A 271 15.99 9.96 -17.38
C LEU A 271 16.65 10.63 -16.18
N PHE A 272 17.44 9.88 -15.41
CA PHE A 272 18.03 10.28 -14.14
C PHE A 272 19.55 10.14 -14.16
N GLU A 273 20.21 10.86 -13.29
CA GLU A 273 21.63 10.68 -13.04
C GLU A 273 21.93 9.25 -12.53
N PRO A 274 23.03 8.63 -12.99
CA PRO A 274 23.26 7.20 -12.77
C PRO A 274 23.49 6.79 -11.31
N GLU A 275 24.23 7.60 -10.53
CA GLU A 275 24.66 7.19 -9.18
C GLU A 275 23.46 7.08 -8.19
N PRO A 276 22.56 8.07 -8.07
CA PRO A 276 21.39 7.93 -7.20
C PRO A 276 20.53 6.72 -7.54
N VAL A 277 20.33 6.43 -8.84
CA VAL A 277 19.57 5.25 -9.29
C VAL A 277 20.24 3.95 -8.87
N LYS A 278 21.57 3.84 -9.01
CA LYS A 278 22.33 2.64 -8.61
C LYS A 278 22.27 2.39 -7.12
N ASP A 279 22.35 3.44 -6.30
CA ASP A 279 22.29 3.34 -4.85
C ASP A 279 20.91 2.86 -4.41
N LEU A 280 19.83 3.44 -4.92
CA LEU A 280 18.47 2.98 -4.66
C LEU A 280 18.25 1.53 -5.14
N GLU A 281 18.69 1.16 -6.35
CA GLU A 281 18.58 -0.20 -6.86
C GLU A 281 19.31 -1.21 -5.97
N LYS A 282 20.49 -0.87 -5.42
CA LYS A 282 21.28 -1.70 -4.51
C LYS A 282 20.54 -1.95 -3.21
N GLU A 283 19.99 -0.90 -2.57
CA GLU A 283 19.28 -1.01 -1.31
C GLU A 283 17.94 -1.75 -1.47
N LEU A 284 17.18 -1.43 -2.49
CA LEU A 284 15.93 -2.14 -2.84
C LEU A 284 16.19 -3.62 -3.18
N LYS A 285 17.32 -3.95 -3.83
CA LYS A 285 17.72 -5.34 -4.08
C LYS A 285 18.02 -6.08 -2.79
N SER A 286 18.69 -5.41 -1.84
CA SER A 286 18.98 -5.97 -0.51
C SER A 286 17.68 -6.28 0.24
N LEU A 287 16.75 -5.32 0.32
CA LEU A 287 15.45 -5.48 0.96
C LEU A 287 14.63 -6.61 0.28
N ALA A 288 14.54 -6.59 -1.06
CA ALA A 288 13.85 -7.63 -1.82
C ALA A 288 14.40 -9.04 -1.58
N LYS A 289 15.71 -9.18 -1.31
CA LYS A 289 16.33 -10.48 -0.96
C LYS A 289 15.87 -10.96 0.41
N THR A 290 15.75 -10.07 1.39
CA THR A 290 15.27 -10.43 2.74
C THR A 290 13.81 -10.88 2.70
N LEU A 291 12.92 -10.08 2.12
CA LEU A 291 11.50 -10.43 1.93
C LEU A 291 11.33 -11.68 1.06
N GLY A 292 12.22 -11.86 0.08
CA GLY A 292 12.20 -13.00 -0.82
C GLY A 292 12.35 -14.34 -0.11
N ARG A 293 13.20 -14.41 0.91
CA ARG A 293 13.42 -15.65 1.67
C ARG A 293 12.15 -16.13 2.37
N TYR A 294 11.38 -15.20 2.94
CA TYR A 294 10.10 -15.55 3.56
C TYR A 294 9.09 -16.01 2.51
N ARG A 295 8.88 -15.21 1.45
CA ARG A 295 7.91 -15.55 0.39
C ARG A 295 8.25 -16.84 -0.35
N ASP A 296 9.52 -17.15 -0.53
CA ASP A 296 9.95 -18.40 -1.18
C ASP A 296 9.59 -19.62 -0.30
N VAL A 297 9.54 -19.48 1.05
CA VAL A 297 9.04 -20.51 1.97
C VAL A 297 7.53 -20.63 1.89
N GLU A 298 6.78 -19.51 1.90
CA GLU A 298 5.32 -19.52 1.79
C GLU A 298 4.84 -20.21 0.51
N VAL A 299 5.37 -19.77 -0.65
CA VAL A 299 4.99 -20.33 -1.95
C VAL A 299 5.32 -21.80 -2.05
N LEU A 300 6.49 -22.21 -1.52
CA LEU A 300 6.90 -23.60 -1.53
C LEU A 300 6.01 -24.46 -0.62
N HIS A 301 5.69 -23.96 0.57
CA HIS A 301 4.81 -24.63 1.53
C HIS A 301 3.42 -24.88 0.94
N GLU A 302 2.78 -23.82 0.45
CA GLU A 302 1.45 -23.89 -0.16
C GLU A 302 1.42 -24.88 -1.34
N ARG A 303 2.43 -24.80 -2.21
CA ARG A 303 2.54 -25.68 -3.37
C ARG A 303 2.75 -27.16 -3.00
N LEU A 304 3.65 -27.45 -2.07
CA LEU A 304 3.91 -28.83 -1.63
C LEU A 304 2.72 -29.40 -0.86
N LYS A 305 2.05 -28.58 -0.05
CA LYS A 305 0.83 -28.96 0.66
C LYS A 305 -0.28 -29.32 -0.34
N SER A 306 -0.57 -28.44 -1.31
CA SER A 306 -1.57 -28.71 -2.36
C SER A 306 -1.22 -30.00 -3.12
N SER A 307 0.04 -30.20 -3.49
CA SER A 307 0.47 -31.43 -4.19
C SER A 307 0.30 -32.68 -3.35
N LEU A 308 0.53 -32.62 -2.03
CA LEU A 308 0.30 -33.75 -1.11
C LEU A 308 -1.22 -34.04 -0.96
N ASP A 309 -2.05 -33.00 -0.85
CA ASP A 309 -3.50 -33.14 -0.71
C ASP A 309 -4.17 -33.72 -1.95
N GLU A 310 -3.60 -33.48 -3.15
CA GLU A 310 -4.07 -34.02 -4.44
C GLU A 310 -3.69 -35.50 -4.64
N LEU A 311 -2.72 -36.03 -3.88
CA LEU A 311 -2.28 -37.41 -4.05
C LEU A 311 -3.27 -38.41 -3.43
N PRO A 312 -3.52 -39.55 -4.10
CA PRO A 312 -4.19 -40.68 -3.47
C PRO A 312 -3.46 -41.11 -2.18
N GLY A 313 -4.16 -41.33 -1.08
CA GLY A 313 -3.57 -41.59 0.23
C GLY A 313 -2.55 -42.78 0.25
N LYS A 314 -2.73 -43.78 -0.65
CA LYS A 314 -1.77 -44.90 -0.82
C LYS A 314 -0.39 -44.46 -1.36
N LEU A 315 -0.27 -43.27 -1.91
CA LEU A 315 0.99 -42.70 -2.41
C LEU A 315 1.63 -41.74 -1.43
N VAL A 316 0.96 -41.41 -0.32
CA VAL A 316 1.48 -40.58 0.76
C VAL A 316 2.01 -41.50 1.87
N LEU A 317 3.32 -41.68 1.89
CA LEU A 317 3.98 -42.61 2.83
C LEU A 317 4.58 -41.80 4.00
N GLY A 318 4.33 -42.27 5.23
CA GLY A 318 4.82 -41.61 6.45
C GLY A 318 3.91 -40.47 6.93
N GLN A 319 4.44 -39.61 7.83
CA GLN A 319 3.73 -38.45 8.38
C GLN A 319 4.09 -37.13 7.65
N LEU A 320 4.13 -37.18 6.32
CA LEU A 320 4.68 -36.12 5.50
C LEU A 320 3.98 -34.76 5.66
N HIS A 321 2.65 -34.73 5.86
CA HIS A 321 1.95 -33.49 6.14
C HIS A 321 2.49 -32.81 7.41
N LYS A 322 2.62 -33.57 8.51
CA LYS A 322 3.13 -33.03 9.76
C LYS A 322 4.60 -32.60 9.65
N GLU A 323 5.43 -33.44 9.03
CA GLU A 323 6.86 -33.13 8.83
C GLU A 323 7.06 -31.89 7.94
N LEU A 324 6.23 -31.73 6.90
CA LEU A 324 6.24 -30.54 6.02
C LEU A 324 5.84 -29.28 6.81
N GLU A 325 4.71 -29.34 7.55
CA GLU A 325 4.22 -28.21 8.36
C GLU A 325 5.28 -27.75 9.37
N GLU A 326 5.83 -28.68 10.19
CA GLU A 326 6.83 -28.33 11.20
C GLU A 326 8.09 -27.73 10.59
N ARG A 327 8.59 -28.30 9.48
CA ARG A 327 9.78 -27.80 8.79
C ARG A 327 9.56 -26.44 8.15
N MET A 328 8.41 -26.22 7.51
CA MET A 328 8.11 -24.95 6.86
C MET A 328 7.80 -23.85 7.86
N ALA A 329 7.12 -24.16 8.98
CA ALA A 329 6.90 -23.23 10.08
C ALA A 329 8.22 -22.69 10.65
N LEU A 330 9.17 -23.56 10.98
CA LEU A 330 10.48 -23.14 11.49
C LEU A 330 11.25 -22.25 10.49
N ARG A 331 11.20 -22.59 9.19
CA ARG A 331 11.82 -21.76 8.14
C ARG A 331 11.13 -20.43 7.99
N ALA A 332 9.81 -20.39 8.07
CA ALA A 332 9.00 -19.15 7.97
C ALA A 332 9.30 -18.22 9.16
N ASP A 333 9.33 -18.73 10.39
CA ASP A 333 9.64 -17.96 11.60
C ASP A 333 11.03 -17.34 11.54
N THR A 334 12.02 -18.13 11.11
CA THR A 334 13.40 -17.63 10.93
C THR A 334 13.46 -16.51 9.87
N ALA A 335 12.76 -16.70 8.75
CA ALA A 335 12.73 -15.74 7.67
C ALA A 335 11.95 -14.47 8.06
N MET A 336 10.83 -14.60 8.80
CA MET A 336 10.04 -13.47 9.29
C MET A 336 10.81 -12.65 10.33
N SER A 337 11.56 -13.30 11.22
CA SER A 337 12.45 -12.62 12.17
C SER A 337 13.49 -11.74 11.43
N ALA A 338 14.06 -12.26 10.34
CA ALA A 338 14.97 -11.48 9.50
C ALA A 338 14.27 -10.31 8.79
N VAL A 339 13.01 -10.48 8.38
CA VAL A 339 12.19 -9.39 7.81
C VAL A 339 11.96 -8.29 8.85
N ARG A 340 11.48 -8.64 10.06
CA ARG A 340 11.23 -7.69 11.14
C ARG A 340 12.49 -6.92 11.52
N ASN A 341 13.63 -7.62 11.69
CA ASN A 341 14.91 -6.97 11.95
C ASN A 341 15.33 -5.99 10.85
N ARG A 342 15.08 -6.34 9.58
CA ARG A 342 15.38 -5.45 8.46
C ARG A 342 14.49 -4.20 8.46
N LEU A 343 13.19 -4.34 8.71
CA LEU A 343 12.22 -3.25 8.74
C LEU A 343 12.42 -2.30 9.95
N ASN A 344 13.07 -2.77 11.02
CA ASN A 344 13.42 -1.96 12.18
C ASN A 344 14.81 -1.32 12.10
N SER A 345 15.55 -1.55 11.00
CA SER A 345 16.92 -1.06 10.89
C SER A 345 17.01 0.39 10.40
N PRO A 346 17.98 1.19 10.89
CA PRO A 346 18.26 2.52 10.36
C PRO A 346 18.51 2.53 8.84
N ARG A 347 19.07 1.44 8.32
CA ARG A 347 19.30 1.26 6.88
C ARG A 347 18.00 1.19 6.08
N TYR A 348 16.91 0.64 6.64
CA TYR A 348 15.61 0.64 5.99
C TYR A 348 14.97 2.02 6.01
N PHE A 349 15.02 2.70 7.15
CA PHE A 349 14.49 4.05 7.27
C PHE A 349 15.20 5.02 6.33
N LYS A 350 16.54 4.92 6.25
CA LYS A 350 17.31 5.69 5.26
C LYS A 350 16.88 5.40 3.82
N LEU A 351 16.60 4.14 3.46
CA LEU A 351 16.08 3.81 2.13
C LEU A 351 14.76 4.50 1.84
N LEU A 352 13.85 4.58 2.81
CA LEU A 352 12.58 5.28 2.65
C LEU A 352 12.79 6.79 2.44
N ASP A 353 13.72 7.40 3.20
CA ASP A 353 14.08 8.81 3.05
C ASP A 353 14.73 9.08 1.68
N ASP A 354 15.65 8.20 1.25
CA ASP A 354 16.32 8.31 -0.05
C ASP A 354 15.30 8.18 -1.21
N LEU A 355 14.28 7.32 -1.09
CA LEU A 355 13.20 7.19 -2.07
C LEU A 355 12.35 8.45 -2.16
N GLU A 356 11.91 8.98 -1.01
CA GLU A 356 11.13 10.22 -0.97
C GLU A 356 11.95 11.40 -1.50
N ALA A 357 13.19 11.56 -1.07
CA ALA A 357 14.08 12.62 -1.55
C ALA A 357 14.33 12.54 -3.07
N PHE A 358 14.48 11.32 -3.61
CA PHE A 358 14.62 11.10 -5.06
C PHE A 358 13.37 11.53 -5.83
N ILE A 359 12.19 11.31 -5.25
CA ILE A 359 10.92 11.69 -5.85
C ILE A 359 10.69 13.20 -5.72
N ASP A 360 11.02 13.81 -4.59
CA ASP A 360 10.77 15.23 -4.31
C ASP A 360 11.75 16.16 -5.07
N ALA A 361 13.00 15.76 -5.18
CA ALA A 361 14.05 16.51 -5.89
C ALA A 361 14.80 15.56 -6.85
N PRO A 362 14.17 15.15 -7.98
CA PRO A 362 14.73 14.14 -8.85
C PRO A 362 16.00 14.62 -9.55
N PRO A 363 17.10 13.84 -9.49
CA PRO A 363 18.32 14.15 -10.22
C PRO A 363 18.14 13.83 -11.72
N THR A 364 17.58 14.76 -12.48
CA THR A 364 17.18 14.57 -13.88
C THR A 364 18.35 14.79 -14.86
N THR A 365 18.32 14.09 -15.99
CA THR A 365 19.16 14.35 -17.15
C THR A 365 18.38 15.17 -18.20
N SER A 366 19.06 15.71 -19.23
CA SER A 366 18.39 16.35 -20.36
C SER A 366 17.35 15.48 -21.08
N LYS A 367 17.42 14.15 -20.96
CA LYS A 367 16.38 13.23 -21.45
C LYS A 367 15.17 13.21 -20.51
N GLY A 368 15.38 13.47 -19.23
CA GLY A 368 14.31 13.60 -18.26
C GLY A 368 13.42 14.80 -18.55
N ASP A 369 14.00 15.89 -19.00
CA ASP A 369 13.30 17.12 -19.35
C ASP A 369 12.69 17.12 -20.75
N ALA A 370 13.04 16.12 -21.60
CA ALA A 370 12.50 15.99 -22.95
C ALA A 370 11.01 15.58 -22.93
N ALA A 371 10.32 15.83 -24.06
CA ALA A 371 8.89 15.51 -24.20
C ALA A 371 8.54 14.05 -23.82
N ALA A 372 7.59 13.89 -22.89
CA ALA A 372 7.24 12.63 -22.27
C ALA A 372 6.79 11.57 -23.29
N LYS A 373 5.89 11.94 -24.20
CA LYS A 373 5.28 10.98 -25.14
C LYS A 373 6.32 10.28 -26.01
N GLU A 374 7.25 11.02 -26.61
CA GLU A 374 8.26 10.42 -27.48
C GLU A 374 9.31 9.66 -26.70
N THR A 375 9.81 10.26 -25.61
CA THR A 375 10.91 9.72 -24.81
C THR A 375 10.50 8.42 -24.10
N THR A 376 9.34 8.41 -23.45
CA THR A 376 8.84 7.22 -22.75
C THR A 376 8.49 6.10 -23.74
N ALA A 377 7.89 6.42 -24.91
CA ALA A 377 7.63 5.42 -25.96
C ALA A 377 8.90 4.72 -26.42
N LYS A 378 10.02 5.48 -26.62
CA LYS A 378 11.32 4.91 -26.99
C LYS A 378 11.83 3.92 -25.94
N LEU A 379 11.75 4.29 -24.65
CA LEU A 379 12.23 3.46 -23.53
C LEU A 379 11.39 2.18 -23.37
N VAL A 380 10.07 2.31 -23.36
CA VAL A 380 9.16 1.15 -23.28
C VAL A 380 9.32 0.21 -24.48
N ASN A 381 9.43 0.76 -25.70
CA ASN A 381 9.66 -0.04 -26.90
C ASN A 381 11.02 -0.76 -26.89
N LYS A 382 12.04 -0.20 -26.25
CA LYS A 382 13.34 -0.87 -26.01
C LYS A 382 13.16 -2.09 -25.09
N ALA A 383 12.36 -1.98 -24.01
CA ALA A 383 12.01 -3.12 -23.16
C ALA A 383 11.25 -4.21 -23.96
N GLY A 384 10.30 -3.81 -24.81
CA GLY A 384 9.58 -4.72 -25.72
C GLY A 384 10.51 -5.43 -26.72
N LYS A 385 11.50 -4.73 -27.28
CA LYS A 385 12.54 -5.34 -28.14
C LYS A 385 13.34 -6.39 -27.37
N ARG A 386 13.67 -6.11 -26.10
CA ARG A 386 14.39 -7.07 -25.24
C ARG A 386 13.56 -8.32 -24.97
N LEU A 387 12.25 -8.18 -24.71
CA LEU A 387 11.35 -9.32 -24.54
C LEU A 387 11.34 -10.21 -25.78
N ARG A 388 11.23 -9.63 -26.99
CA ARG A 388 11.28 -10.38 -28.25
C ARG A 388 12.57 -11.18 -28.39
N LYS A 389 13.72 -10.53 -28.17
CA LYS A 389 15.03 -11.20 -28.22
C LYS A 389 15.10 -12.39 -27.27
N ARG A 390 14.66 -12.22 -26.00
CA ARG A 390 14.64 -13.29 -25.00
C ARG A 390 13.70 -14.44 -25.37
N HIS A 391 12.56 -14.12 -26.00
CA HIS A 391 11.67 -15.15 -26.53
C HIS A 391 12.36 -15.98 -27.61
N ASP A 392 13.00 -15.33 -28.59
CA ASP A 392 13.65 -16.03 -29.69
C ASP A 392 14.79 -16.94 -29.19
N GLU A 393 15.56 -16.47 -28.20
CA GLU A 393 16.57 -17.27 -27.48
C GLU A 393 15.96 -18.49 -26.78
N ALA A 394 14.78 -18.33 -26.12
CA ALA A 394 14.12 -19.41 -25.40
C ALA A 394 13.51 -20.46 -26.32
N VAL A 395 12.98 -20.05 -27.47
CA VAL A 395 12.44 -20.98 -28.50
C VAL A 395 13.58 -21.81 -29.11
N GLY A 396 14.75 -21.22 -29.32
CA GLY A 396 15.93 -21.91 -29.87
C GLY A 396 16.73 -22.75 -28.86
N ALA A 397 16.43 -22.62 -27.55
CA ALA A 397 17.17 -23.35 -26.51
C ALA A 397 16.84 -24.84 -26.49
N ALA A 398 17.83 -25.70 -26.20
CA ALA A 398 17.64 -27.14 -26.02
C ALA A 398 16.70 -27.41 -24.83
N VAL A 399 15.86 -28.45 -24.97
CA VAL A 399 14.94 -28.90 -23.90
C VAL A 399 15.72 -29.26 -22.62
N GLY A 400 15.18 -28.91 -21.47
CA GLY A 400 15.80 -29.15 -20.17
C GLY A 400 16.33 -27.86 -19.53
N PRO A 401 17.36 -27.93 -18.65
CA PRO A 401 17.80 -26.82 -17.81
C PRO A 401 18.17 -25.52 -18.56
N GLN A 402 18.67 -25.66 -19.79
CA GLN A 402 18.97 -24.49 -20.63
C GLN A 402 17.72 -23.73 -21.04
N ARG A 403 16.65 -24.44 -21.43
CA ARG A 403 15.37 -23.87 -21.81
C ARG A 403 14.66 -23.28 -20.57
N ASP A 404 14.72 -23.95 -19.42
CA ASP A 404 14.19 -23.42 -18.15
C ASP A 404 14.82 -22.06 -17.81
N LYS A 405 16.15 -21.97 -17.91
CA LYS A 405 16.88 -20.71 -17.71
C LYS A 405 16.48 -19.63 -18.72
N ALA A 406 16.30 -20.01 -19.99
CA ALA A 406 15.88 -19.07 -21.04
C ALA A 406 14.45 -18.56 -20.80
N PHE A 407 13.49 -19.39 -20.38
CA PHE A 407 12.15 -18.96 -19.99
C PHE A 407 12.15 -18.07 -18.75
N HIS A 408 13.02 -18.33 -17.80
CA HIS A 408 13.23 -17.41 -16.69
C HIS A 408 13.66 -16.00 -17.17
N GLU A 409 14.55 -15.90 -18.14
CA GLU A 409 14.96 -14.63 -18.74
C GLU A 409 13.82 -13.95 -19.52
N VAL A 410 12.96 -14.71 -20.20
CA VAL A 410 11.73 -14.18 -20.82
C VAL A 410 10.80 -13.59 -19.75
N ARG A 411 10.53 -14.32 -18.65
CA ARG A 411 9.72 -13.86 -17.53
C ARG A 411 10.25 -12.54 -16.93
N LYS A 412 11.57 -12.44 -16.75
CA LYS A 412 12.23 -11.21 -16.28
C LYS A 412 12.04 -10.05 -17.24
N ALA A 413 12.15 -10.29 -18.55
CA ALA A 413 11.95 -9.27 -19.57
C ALA A 413 10.47 -8.85 -19.67
N ALA A 414 9.54 -9.78 -19.58
CA ALA A 414 8.10 -9.51 -19.55
C ALA A 414 7.72 -8.64 -18.34
N LYS A 415 8.24 -8.96 -17.16
CA LYS A 415 8.04 -8.17 -15.93
C LYS A 415 8.53 -6.73 -16.10
N LYS A 416 9.73 -6.53 -16.68
CA LYS A 416 10.26 -5.18 -16.91
C LYS A 416 9.39 -4.39 -17.90
N LEU A 417 8.91 -5.04 -18.95
CA LEU A 417 8.01 -4.40 -19.93
C LEU A 417 6.67 -4.04 -19.29
N ARG A 418 6.11 -4.94 -18.48
CA ARG A 418 4.86 -4.74 -17.76
C ARG A 418 4.91 -3.46 -16.95
N PHE A 419 5.87 -3.33 -16.03
CA PHE A 419 5.96 -2.18 -15.14
C PHE A 419 6.39 -0.89 -15.88
N ALA A 420 7.19 -1.00 -16.94
CA ALA A 420 7.50 0.15 -17.77
C ALA A 420 6.27 0.66 -18.55
N ALA A 421 5.35 -0.21 -18.95
CA ALA A 421 4.11 0.19 -19.59
C ALA A 421 3.14 0.83 -18.57
N ALA A 422 2.99 0.24 -17.38
CA ALA A 422 2.17 0.78 -16.31
C ALA A 422 2.60 2.21 -15.90
N ALA A 423 3.91 2.46 -15.74
CA ALA A 423 4.44 3.75 -15.33
C ALA A 423 4.21 4.91 -16.33
N VAL A 424 3.66 4.64 -17.51
CA VAL A 424 3.41 5.66 -18.54
C VAL A 424 1.97 5.61 -19.06
N GLU A 425 1.07 5.04 -18.26
CA GLU A 425 -0.34 4.89 -18.61
C GLU A 425 -1.00 6.24 -18.84
N ASP A 426 -0.75 7.23 -17.99
CA ASP A 426 -1.27 8.60 -18.09
C ASP A 426 -0.95 9.25 -19.45
N ILE A 427 0.20 8.89 -20.05
CA ILE A 427 0.65 9.47 -21.34
C ILE A 427 0.16 8.67 -22.55
N HIS A 428 0.08 7.35 -22.45
CA HIS A 428 -0.18 6.47 -23.58
C HIS A 428 -1.53 5.77 -23.54
N GLY A 429 -2.27 5.92 -22.43
CA GLY A 429 -3.64 5.44 -22.21
C GLY A 429 -3.84 3.97 -22.56
N LYS A 430 -4.93 3.63 -23.20
CA LYS A 430 -5.34 2.26 -23.56
C LYS A 430 -4.25 1.42 -24.25
N ARG A 431 -3.23 2.05 -24.86
CA ARG A 431 -2.12 1.29 -25.49
C ARG A 431 -1.12 0.80 -24.47
N ALA A 432 -0.82 1.60 -23.46
CA ALA A 432 0.01 1.20 -22.32
C ALA A 432 -0.66 0.08 -21.53
N VAL A 433 -1.95 0.20 -21.23
CA VAL A 433 -2.77 -0.84 -20.58
C VAL A 433 -2.70 -2.18 -21.35
N LYS A 434 -2.98 -2.17 -22.65
CA LYS A 434 -2.91 -3.39 -23.48
C LYS A 434 -1.52 -4.02 -23.50
N LEU A 435 -0.48 -3.21 -23.47
CA LEU A 435 0.92 -3.69 -23.42
C LEU A 435 1.26 -4.27 -22.05
N GLU A 436 0.82 -3.61 -20.98
CA GLU A 436 0.94 -4.09 -19.60
C GLU A 436 0.27 -5.46 -19.44
N GLU A 437 -1.02 -5.58 -19.81
CA GLU A 437 -1.80 -6.81 -19.74
C GLU A 437 -1.16 -7.96 -20.54
N ALA A 438 -0.66 -7.66 -21.75
CA ALA A 438 -0.02 -8.67 -22.59
C ALA A 438 1.30 -9.16 -21.97
N ALA A 439 2.07 -8.26 -21.38
CA ALA A 439 3.29 -8.60 -20.66
C ALA A 439 2.98 -9.34 -19.34
N HIS A 440 1.89 -8.97 -18.65
CA HIS A 440 1.39 -9.67 -17.47
C HIS A 440 1.05 -11.13 -17.78
N ARG A 441 0.30 -11.40 -18.84
CA ARG A 441 -0.02 -12.77 -19.26
C ARG A 441 1.24 -13.63 -19.48
N VAL A 442 2.26 -13.07 -20.13
CA VAL A 442 3.55 -13.77 -20.29
C VAL A 442 4.23 -14.03 -18.95
N GLN A 443 4.22 -13.03 -18.08
CA GLN A 443 4.81 -13.14 -16.73
C GLN A 443 4.11 -14.20 -15.88
N SER A 444 2.76 -14.26 -15.93
CA SER A 444 1.95 -15.21 -15.16
C SER A 444 2.22 -16.63 -15.61
N ILE A 445 2.05 -16.93 -16.90
CA ILE A 445 2.29 -18.28 -17.44
C ILE A 445 3.70 -18.79 -17.07
N LEU A 446 4.73 -17.96 -17.26
CA LEU A 446 6.11 -18.33 -16.90
C LEU A 446 6.40 -18.23 -15.40
N GLY A 447 5.45 -17.71 -14.59
CA GLY A 447 5.46 -17.77 -13.14
C GLY A 447 5.34 -19.19 -12.66
N ASP A 448 4.27 -19.86 -13.07
CA ASP A 448 3.96 -21.24 -12.68
C ASP A 448 5.09 -22.21 -13.12
N HIS A 449 5.68 -21.96 -14.29
CA HIS A 449 6.87 -22.70 -14.72
C HIS A 449 8.05 -22.54 -13.76
N GLN A 450 8.35 -21.31 -13.35
CA GLN A 450 9.47 -21.04 -12.42
C GLN A 450 9.23 -21.63 -11.04
N ASP A 451 8.00 -21.57 -10.56
CA ASP A 451 7.62 -22.10 -9.23
C ASP A 451 7.73 -23.64 -9.24
N SER A 452 7.36 -24.29 -10.35
CA SER A 452 7.59 -25.73 -10.55
C SER A 452 9.09 -26.10 -10.56
N VAL A 453 9.93 -25.32 -11.24
CA VAL A 453 11.39 -25.53 -11.23
C VAL A 453 11.96 -25.44 -9.80
N MET A 454 11.47 -24.46 -9.02
CA MET A 454 11.91 -24.30 -7.64
C MET A 454 11.42 -25.43 -6.74
N ALA A 455 10.16 -25.86 -6.88
CA ALA A 455 9.59 -26.99 -6.15
C ALA A 455 10.37 -28.29 -6.42
N ARG A 456 10.65 -28.59 -7.69
CA ARG A 456 11.46 -29.78 -8.06
C ARG A 456 12.84 -29.78 -7.40
N ALA A 457 13.53 -28.63 -7.39
CA ALA A 457 14.83 -28.52 -6.76
C ALA A 457 14.78 -28.75 -5.25
N GLU A 458 13.70 -28.34 -4.59
CA GLU A 458 13.53 -28.54 -3.14
C GLU A 458 13.09 -29.98 -2.82
N LEU A 459 12.20 -30.57 -3.61
CA LEU A 459 11.78 -31.97 -3.48
C LEU A 459 12.96 -32.94 -3.53
N LEU A 460 13.94 -32.69 -4.41
CA LEU A 460 15.19 -33.49 -4.45
C LEU A 460 15.96 -33.38 -3.14
N LYS A 461 16.03 -32.19 -2.52
CA LYS A 461 16.70 -32.00 -1.22
C LYS A 461 15.93 -32.68 -0.09
N LEU A 462 14.60 -32.58 -0.09
CA LEU A 462 13.74 -33.21 0.90
C LEU A 462 13.84 -34.73 0.81
N GLY A 463 13.76 -35.29 -0.39
CA GLY A 463 13.89 -36.75 -0.60
C GLY A 463 15.26 -37.33 -0.31
N ALA A 464 16.33 -36.53 -0.39
CA ALA A 464 17.68 -36.93 -0.05
C ALA A 464 18.06 -36.71 1.44
N ALA A 465 17.18 -36.13 2.24
CA ALA A 465 17.47 -35.81 3.63
C ALA A 465 17.57 -37.09 4.49
N PRO A 466 18.51 -37.18 5.47
CA PRO A 466 18.59 -38.30 6.37
C PRO A 466 17.28 -38.54 7.13
N GLY A 467 16.85 -39.79 7.27
CA GLY A 467 15.63 -40.19 7.99
C GLY A 467 14.33 -40.15 7.18
N VAL A 468 14.35 -39.76 5.92
CA VAL A 468 13.15 -39.63 5.06
C VAL A 468 12.86 -40.86 4.19
N SER A 469 13.38 -42.04 4.53
CA SER A 469 13.33 -43.26 3.71
C SER A 469 11.90 -43.59 3.17
N ASN A 470 10.87 -43.44 3.99
CA ASN A 470 9.48 -43.70 3.58
C ASN A 470 8.85 -42.55 2.75
N GLY A 471 9.24 -41.30 3.01
CA GLY A 471 8.73 -40.12 2.29
C GLY A 471 9.40 -39.87 0.93
N ALA A 472 10.58 -40.43 0.69
CA ALA A 472 11.35 -40.23 -0.53
C ALA A 472 10.57 -40.63 -1.80
N PHE A 473 9.78 -41.68 -1.73
CA PHE A 473 8.89 -42.11 -2.83
C PHE A 473 7.85 -41.07 -3.14
N THR A 474 7.13 -40.55 -2.14
CA THR A 474 6.10 -39.53 -2.30
C THR A 474 6.68 -38.25 -2.87
N TYR A 475 7.84 -37.79 -2.38
CA TYR A 475 8.54 -36.63 -2.97
C TYR A 475 8.96 -36.87 -4.42
N GLY A 476 9.31 -38.10 -4.81
CA GLY A 476 9.58 -38.49 -6.19
C GLY A 476 8.35 -38.40 -7.08
N VAL A 477 7.17 -38.79 -6.58
CA VAL A 477 5.91 -38.70 -7.30
C VAL A 477 5.55 -37.22 -7.54
N ILE A 478 5.63 -36.38 -6.49
CA ILE A 478 5.35 -34.94 -6.61
C ILE A 478 6.35 -34.28 -7.57
N HIS A 479 7.62 -34.65 -7.53
CA HIS A 479 8.63 -34.18 -8.48
C HIS A 479 8.26 -34.47 -9.93
N ALA A 480 7.72 -35.66 -10.21
CA ALA A 480 7.28 -36.04 -11.55
C ALA A 480 6.04 -35.23 -11.99
N MET A 481 5.07 -35.02 -11.08
CA MET A 481 3.90 -34.16 -11.33
C MET A 481 4.34 -32.74 -11.68
N GLU A 482 5.25 -32.17 -10.91
CA GLU A 482 5.82 -30.84 -11.14
C GLU A 482 6.56 -30.73 -12.48
N SER A 483 7.25 -31.80 -12.91
CA SER A 483 7.88 -31.82 -14.23
C SER A 483 6.86 -31.76 -15.35
N THR A 484 5.79 -32.53 -15.25
CA THR A 484 4.68 -32.51 -16.22
C THR A 484 3.98 -31.16 -16.27
N ALA A 485 3.74 -30.53 -15.13
CA ALA A 485 3.16 -29.21 -15.05
C ALA A 485 4.05 -28.13 -15.70
N ALA A 486 5.38 -28.23 -15.50
CA ALA A 486 6.33 -27.32 -16.15
C ALA A 486 6.29 -27.44 -17.68
N ASP A 487 6.23 -28.66 -18.21
CA ASP A 487 6.15 -28.91 -19.65
C ASP A 487 4.85 -28.37 -20.25
N ALA A 488 3.70 -28.56 -19.58
CA ALA A 488 2.41 -28.02 -19.98
C ALA A 488 2.45 -26.47 -20.04
N THR A 489 3.06 -25.84 -19.04
CA THR A 489 3.21 -24.39 -18.97
C THR A 489 4.12 -23.85 -20.09
N GLN A 490 5.19 -24.55 -20.44
CA GLN A 490 6.04 -24.19 -21.58
C GLN A 490 5.24 -24.21 -22.89
N GLN A 491 4.43 -25.23 -23.13
CA GLN A 491 3.59 -25.34 -24.32
C GLN A 491 2.52 -24.25 -24.38
N GLU A 492 1.90 -23.96 -23.23
CA GLU A 492 0.94 -22.87 -23.13
C GLU A 492 1.58 -21.52 -23.49
N TYR A 493 2.77 -21.25 -22.96
CA TYR A 493 3.51 -20.05 -23.31
C TYR A 493 3.82 -19.94 -24.80
N LEU A 494 4.28 -21.03 -25.43
CA LEU A 494 4.59 -21.05 -26.86
C LEU A 494 3.35 -20.77 -27.73
N ARG A 495 2.17 -21.20 -27.27
CA ARG A 495 0.88 -20.96 -27.91
C ARG A 495 0.36 -19.55 -27.71
N LYS A 496 0.33 -19.05 -26.45
CA LYS A 496 -0.31 -17.80 -26.06
C LYS A 496 0.62 -16.57 -26.01
N GLY A 497 1.92 -16.75 -25.85
CA GLY A 497 2.90 -15.67 -25.63
C GLY A 497 3.12 -14.74 -26.84
N LYS A 498 2.58 -15.09 -28.03
CA LYS A 498 2.81 -14.35 -29.29
C LYS A 498 2.25 -12.91 -29.27
N LYS A 499 1.17 -12.64 -28.53
CA LYS A 499 0.49 -11.31 -28.55
C LYS A 499 1.38 -10.20 -27.97
N ALA A 500 2.07 -10.43 -26.85
CA ALA A 500 2.94 -9.43 -26.22
C ALA A 500 4.09 -8.94 -27.12
N ARG A 501 4.49 -9.74 -28.11
CA ARG A 501 5.60 -9.46 -29.04
C ARG A 501 5.25 -8.44 -30.11
N LYS A 502 3.98 -8.26 -30.44
CA LYS A 502 3.50 -7.39 -31.53
C LYS A 502 3.17 -5.98 -31.08
N LEU A 503 2.86 -5.79 -29.79
CA LEU A 503 2.44 -4.51 -29.26
C LEU A 503 3.60 -3.52 -29.11
N ARG A 504 3.34 -2.24 -29.43
CA ARG A 504 4.28 -1.13 -29.29
C ARG A 504 3.53 0.15 -28.96
N LEU A 505 4.21 1.06 -28.25
CA LEU A 505 3.72 2.41 -28.09
C LEU A 505 4.05 3.24 -29.33
N LYS A 506 3.13 4.12 -29.75
CA LYS A 506 3.40 5.11 -30.79
C LYS A 506 4.18 6.26 -30.17
N LYS A 507 5.08 6.84 -30.95
CA LYS A 507 5.77 8.08 -30.62
C LYS A 507 4.81 9.25 -30.63
#